data_e8c654e03f3bc597ca16cc98a17ac588
#
_entry.id   e8c654e03f3bc597ca16cc98a17ac588
#
_cell.length_a   1.000
_cell.length_b   1.000
_cell.length_c   1.000
_cell.angle_alpha   90.00
_cell.angle_beta   90.00
_cell.angle_gamma   90.00
#
_symmetry.space_group_name_H-M   'P 1'
#
loop_
_entity.id
_entity.type
_entity.pdbx_description
1 polymer ?
#
loop_
_entity_poly.entity_id
_entity_poly.type
_entity_poly.pdbx_seq_one_letter_code
_entity_poly.pdbx_strand_id
1 'polypeptide(L)'
;MPTTISLQGTASYGVLILYILFFILISPLILKFIKKRKAKKNKKKEAKVTPQVKKIPPTIKERYEKQLLSIIDDYKAEKIDEREGYQLLSKFLREFFKEYAGVDVTTKTLAQIRGINNSRLEKLIEEFYEYEFSPDSNGDIVGAVKRTIQSVKHW
;
A
#
# COMPACT_ATOMS: atom_id res chain seq x y z
N MET A 1 -8.56 -70.67 -27.34
CA MET A 1 -9.41 -69.47 -27.25
C MET A 1 -8.57 -68.23 -27.52
N PRO A 2 -8.75 -67.55 -28.64
CA PRO A 2 -7.96 -66.31 -28.91
C PRO A 2 -8.65 -65.12 -28.22
N THR A 3 -7.93 -64.42 -27.35
CA THR A 3 -8.34 -63.15 -26.73
C THR A 3 -8.12 -62.03 -27.73
N THR A 4 -9.19 -61.50 -28.30
CA THR A 4 -9.19 -60.32 -29.15
C THR A 4 -9.02 -59.08 -28.25
N ILE A 5 -7.85 -58.43 -28.30
CA ILE A 5 -7.64 -57.13 -27.67
C ILE A 5 -8.24 -56.10 -28.64
N SER A 6 -9.38 -55.54 -28.27
CA SER A 6 -9.97 -54.39 -28.99
C SER A 6 -9.16 -53.13 -28.68
N LEU A 7 -8.45 -52.64 -29.69
CA LEU A 7 -7.82 -51.32 -29.70
C LEU A 7 -8.92 -50.25 -29.69
N GLN A 8 -9.16 -49.66 -28.53
CA GLN A 8 -10.12 -48.61 -28.32
C GLN A 8 -9.58 -47.30 -28.96
N GLY A 9 -10.30 -46.88 -29.96
CA GLY A 9 -10.42 -45.60 -30.66
C GLY A 9 -9.27 -44.57 -30.58
N THR A 10 -8.47 -44.53 -31.65
CA THR A 10 -7.48 -43.48 -31.92
C THR A 10 -8.07 -42.10 -32.23
N ALA A 11 -9.41 -41.98 -32.26
CA ALA A 11 -10.10 -40.72 -32.56
C ALA A 11 -10.03 -39.66 -31.45
N SER A 12 -9.87 -40.06 -30.18
CA SER A 12 -9.80 -39.12 -29.05
C SER A 12 -8.48 -38.33 -28.92
N TYR A 13 -7.37 -38.91 -29.39
CA TYR A 13 -6.06 -38.27 -29.30
C TYR A 13 -5.88 -37.11 -30.29
N GLY A 14 -6.50 -37.18 -31.46
CA GLY A 14 -6.46 -36.12 -32.46
C GLY A 14 -7.12 -34.82 -31.96
N VAL A 15 -8.23 -34.94 -31.26
CA VAL A 15 -8.92 -33.78 -30.69
C VAL A 15 -8.10 -33.18 -29.53
N LEU A 16 -7.46 -34.00 -28.70
CA LEU A 16 -6.57 -33.54 -27.64
C LEU A 16 -5.34 -32.79 -28.16
N ILE A 17 -4.74 -33.29 -29.24
CA ILE A 17 -3.58 -32.66 -29.89
C ILE A 17 -4.00 -31.32 -30.48
N LEU A 18 -5.17 -31.20 -31.11
CA LEU A 18 -5.71 -29.93 -31.61
C LEU A 18 -5.96 -28.91 -30.48
N TYR A 19 -6.46 -29.35 -29.34
CA TYR A 19 -6.64 -28.49 -28.16
C TYR A 19 -5.30 -27.98 -27.63
N ILE A 20 -4.30 -28.83 -27.54
CA ILE A 20 -2.95 -28.46 -27.07
C ILE A 20 -2.30 -27.45 -28.01
N LEU A 21 -2.38 -27.69 -29.33
CA LEU A 21 -1.87 -26.76 -30.35
C LEU A 21 -2.58 -25.40 -30.29
N PHE A 22 -3.90 -25.40 -30.12
CA PHE A 22 -4.68 -24.18 -29.97
C PHE A 22 -4.27 -23.38 -28.70
N PHE A 23 -4.03 -24.07 -27.56
CA PHE A 23 -3.55 -23.44 -26.32
C PHE A 23 -2.13 -22.88 -26.49
N ILE A 24 -1.24 -23.57 -27.18
CA ILE A 24 0.13 -23.10 -27.45
C ILE A 24 0.11 -21.86 -28.36
N LEU A 25 -0.77 -21.80 -29.34
CA LEU A 25 -0.88 -20.66 -30.26
C LEU A 25 -1.46 -19.42 -29.61
N ILE A 26 -2.41 -19.58 -28.63
CA ILE A 26 -3.08 -18.48 -27.94
C ILE A 26 -2.26 -17.98 -26.76
N SER A 27 -1.46 -18.84 -26.13
CA SER A 27 -0.63 -18.51 -24.96
C SER A 27 0.25 -17.26 -25.16
N PRO A 28 1.02 -17.07 -26.25
CA PRO A 28 1.83 -15.87 -26.44
C PRO A 28 1.01 -14.59 -26.65
N LEU A 29 -0.19 -14.71 -27.23
CA LEU A 29 -1.10 -13.57 -27.41
C LEU A 29 -1.66 -13.08 -26.07
N ILE A 30 -2.06 -14.01 -25.20
CA ILE A 30 -2.55 -13.70 -23.86
C ILE A 30 -1.42 -13.09 -23.01
N LEU A 31 -0.21 -13.65 -23.08
CA LEU A 31 0.95 -13.11 -22.36
C LEU A 31 1.35 -11.72 -22.85
N LYS A 32 1.30 -11.44 -24.17
CA LYS A 32 1.51 -10.10 -24.72
C LYS A 32 0.43 -9.12 -24.29
N PHE A 33 -0.83 -9.56 -24.18
CA PHE A 33 -1.93 -8.72 -23.76
C PHE A 33 -1.86 -8.39 -22.27
N ILE A 34 -1.47 -9.36 -21.43
CA ILE A 34 -1.24 -9.17 -19.99
C ILE A 34 -0.02 -8.27 -19.76
N LYS A 35 1.10 -8.49 -20.49
CA LYS A 35 2.28 -7.61 -20.43
C LYS A 35 1.96 -6.18 -20.89
N LYS A 36 1.17 -6.02 -21.95
CA LYS A 36 0.75 -4.69 -22.44
C LYS A 36 -0.19 -3.98 -21.45
N ARG A 37 -1.06 -4.71 -20.74
CA ARG A 37 -1.90 -4.16 -19.67
C ARG A 37 -1.08 -3.79 -18.42
N LYS A 38 -0.10 -4.62 -18.03
CA LYS A 38 0.82 -4.32 -16.92
C LYS A 38 1.74 -3.15 -17.25
N ALA A 39 2.28 -3.08 -18.48
CA ALA A 39 3.12 -1.96 -18.93
C ALA A 39 2.35 -0.63 -19.00
N LYS A 40 1.07 -0.65 -19.44
CA LYS A 40 0.20 0.53 -19.44
C LYS A 40 -0.17 0.97 -18.02
N LYS A 41 -0.34 0.00 -17.09
CA LYS A 41 -0.64 0.28 -15.67
C LYS A 41 0.60 0.80 -14.94
N ASN A 42 1.80 0.33 -15.29
CA ASN A 42 3.04 0.81 -14.71
C ASN A 42 3.46 2.18 -15.28
N LYS A 43 3.33 2.44 -16.60
CA LYS A 43 3.59 3.77 -17.17
C LYS A 43 2.63 4.85 -16.65
N LYS A 44 1.40 4.48 -16.23
CA LYS A 44 0.47 5.41 -15.57
C LYS A 44 0.79 5.62 -14.08
N LYS A 45 1.65 4.75 -13.48
CA LYS A 45 2.12 4.89 -12.10
C LYS A 45 3.46 5.62 -11.99
N GLU A 46 4.22 5.71 -13.08
CA GLU A 46 5.50 6.45 -13.13
C GLU A 46 5.36 7.89 -13.63
N ALA A 47 4.14 8.38 -13.88
CA ALA A 47 3.95 9.81 -13.90
C ALA A 47 4.35 10.31 -12.51
N LYS A 48 5.53 10.93 -12.39
CA LYS A 48 6.02 11.65 -11.21
C LYS A 48 4.85 12.41 -10.63
N VAL A 49 4.26 11.87 -9.55
CA VAL A 49 3.29 12.61 -8.77
C VAL A 49 4.12 13.61 -7.98
N THR A 50 4.45 14.72 -8.62
CA THR A 50 4.90 15.89 -7.88
C THR A 50 3.71 16.29 -7.03
N PRO A 51 3.81 16.25 -5.69
CA PRO A 51 2.71 16.66 -4.83
C PRO A 51 2.36 18.10 -5.16
N GLN A 52 1.18 18.31 -5.73
CA GLN A 52 0.67 19.67 -5.90
C GLN A 52 0.25 20.15 -4.52
N VAL A 53 1.05 20.99 -3.91
CA VAL A 53 0.77 21.64 -2.63
C VAL A 53 -0.44 22.54 -2.80
N LYS A 54 -1.64 22.01 -2.55
CA LYS A 54 -2.83 22.84 -2.37
C LYS A 54 -2.67 23.60 -1.06
N LYS A 55 -2.87 24.90 -1.06
CA LYS A 55 -2.98 25.70 0.18
C LYS A 55 -4.14 25.12 1.00
N ILE A 56 -3.80 24.43 2.07
CA ILE A 56 -4.79 23.76 2.93
C ILE A 56 -5.44 24.81 3.80
N PRO A 57 -6.78 24.81 3.89
CA PRO A 57 -7.47 25.69 4.83
C PRO A 57 -6.96 25.44 6.25
N PRO A 58 -6.83 26.48 7.09
CA PRO A 58 -6.40 26.35 8.48
C PRO A 58 -7.19 25.28 9.27
N THR A 59 -8.46 25.16 8.94
CA THR A 59 -9.40 24.20 9.52
C THR A 59 -8.98 22.73 9.39
N ILE A 60 -8.30 22.33 8.28
CA ILE A 60 -7.84 20.94 8.10
C ILE A 60 -6.68 20.66 9.04
N LYS A 61 -5.69 21.54 9.09
CA LYS A 61 -4.54 21.38 10.00
C LYS A 61 -4.99 21.34 11.47
N GLU A 62 -5.89 22.22 11.86
CA GLU A 62 -6.46 22.25 13.21
C GLU A 62 -7.23 20.96 13.56
N ARG A 63 -7.95 20.38 12.60
CA ARG A 63 -8.65 19.12 12.79
C ARG A 63 -7.68 17.98 13.06
N TYR A 64 -6.64 17.85 12.25
CA TYR A 64 -5.62 16.81 12.44
C TYR A 64 -4.79 17.05 13.71
N GLU A 65 -4.49 18.30 14.08
CA GLU A 65 -3.84 18.62 15.34
C GLU A 65 -4.68 18.12 16.55
N LYS A 66 -5.99 18.35 16.55
CA LYS A 66 -6.88 17.83 17.60
C LYS A 66 -6.91 16.31 17.65
N GLN A 67 -6.97 15.63 16.48
CA GLN A 67 -6.92 14.17 16.42
C GLN A 67 -5.58 13.62 16.93
N LEU A 68 -4.47 14.27 16.60
CA LEU A 68 -3.16 13.88 17.10
C LEU A 68 -3.03 14.11 18.61
N LEU A 69 -3.55 15.21 19.13
CA LEU A 69 -3.55 15.49 20.58
C LEU A 69 -4.40 14.47 21.35
N SER A 70 -5.53 14.01 20.80
CA SER A 70 -6.36 12.99 21.46
C SER A 70 -5.62 11.67 21.71
N ILE A 71 -4.60 11.34 20.92
CA ILE A 71 -3.75 10.16 21.15
C ILE A 71 -3.02 10.29 22.50
N ILE A 72 -2.52 11.50 22.83
CA ILE A 72 -1.84 11.75 24.13
C ILE A 72 -2.81 11.57 25.28
N ASP A 73 -4.04 12.07 25.12
CA ASP A 73 -5.07 12.01 26.17
C ASP A 73 -5.51 10.55 26.39
N ASP A 74 -5.72 9.78 25.31
CA ASP A 74 -6.11 8.38 25.39
C ASP A 74 -4.97 7.50 25.94
N TYR A 75 -3.72 7.78 25.57
CA TYR A 75 -2.54 7.10 26.12
C TYR A 75 -2.37 7.37 27.62
N LYS A 76 -2.48 8.64 28.05
CA LYS A 76 -2.40 9.01 29.48
C LYS A 76 -3.55 8.44 30.32
N ALA A 77 -4.70 8.23 29.69
CA ALA A 77 -5.87 7.61 30.33
C ALA A 77 -5.82 6.07 30.27
N GLU A 78 -4.70 5.48 29.82
CA GLU A 78 -4.50 4.02 29.67
C GLU A 78 -5.57 3.33 28.82
N LYS A 79 -6.22 4.06 27.90
CA LYS A 79 -7.21 3.50 26.97
C LYS A 79 -6.59 2.84 25.77
N ILE A 80 -5.39 3.27 25.40
CA ILE A 80 -4.59 2.72 24.30
C ILE A 80 -3.18 2.45 24.82
N ASP A 81 -2.56 1.41 24.28
CA ASP A 81 -1.16 1.13 24.52
C ASP A 81 -0.25 1.94 23.58
N GLU A 82 1.05 1.82 23.77
CA GLU A 82 2.03 2.54 22.95
C GLU A 82 1.95 2.13 21.49
N ARG A 83 1.80 0.83 21.20
CA ARG A 83 1.69 0.30 19.84
C ARG A 83 0.45 0.83 19.14
N GLU A 84 -0.69 0.81 19.80
CA GLU A 84 -1.94 1.39 19.30
C GLU A 84 -1.78 2.90 19.03
N GLY A 85 -1.05 3.60 19.89
CA GLY A 85 -0.72 5.00 19.70
C GLY A 85 0.06 5.27 18.42
N TYR A 86 1.09 4.46 18.11
CA TYR A 86 1.84 4.57 16.85
C TYR A 86 1.03 4.18 15.63
N GLN A 87 0.12 3.20 15.74
CA GLN A 87 -0.82 2.86 14.68
C GLN A 87 -1.76 4.03 14.35
N LEU A 88 -2.29 4.70 15.37
CA LEU A 88 -3.12 5.88 15.20
C LEU A 88 -2.34 7.06 14.59
N LEU A 89 -1.09 7.28 15.02
CA LEU A 89 -0.19 8.27 14.41
C LEU A 89 0.02 8.00 12.92
N SER A 90 0.36 6.76 12.57
CA SER A 90 0.55 6.32 11.19
C SER A 90 -0.72 6.54 10.36
N LYS A 91 -1.88 6.18 10.90
CA LYS A 91 -3.18 6.37 10.27
C LYS A 91 -3.47 7.85 9.99
N PHE A 92 -3.44 8.68 11.03
CA PHE A 92 -3.80 10.11 10.89
C PHE A 92 -2.81 10.88 10.00
N LEU A 93 -1.52 10.54 10.05
CA LEU A 93 -0.54 11.14 9.17
C LEU A 93 -0.80 10.79 7.69
N ARG A 94 -1.20 9.55 7.40
CA ARG A 94 -1.53 9.11 6.04
C ARG A 94 -2.81 9.75 5.51
N GLU A 95 -3.82 9.87 6.35
CA GLU A 95 -5.07 10.56 6.02
C GLU A 95 -4.83 12.05 5.77
N PHE A 96 -4.06 12.70 6.64
CA PHE A 96 -3.64 14.08 6.43
C PHE A 96 -2.92 14.25 5.09
N PHE A 97 -1.93 13.41 4.80
CA PHE A 97 -1.16 13.51 3.57
C PHE A 97 -2.01 13.27 2.31
N LYS A 98 -2.99 12.39 2.40
CA LYS A 98 -3.98 12.18 1.34
C LYS A 98 -4.77 13.46 1.05
N GLU A 99 -5.22 14.15 2.08
CA GLU A 99 -5.95 15.42 1.92
C GLU A 99 -5.03 16.56 1.48
N TYR A 100 -3.80 16.59 2.03
CA TYR A 100 -2.80 17.60 1.74
C TYR A 100 -2.27 17.52 0.31
N ALA A 101 -1.75 16.37 -0.09
CA ALA A 101 -1.07 16.19 -1.36
C ALA A 101 -2.02 15.67 -2.47
N GLY A 102 -3.23 15.23 -2.12
CA GLY A 102 -4.14 14.58 -3.05
C GLY A 102 -3.66 13.18 -3.49
N VAL A 103 -2.68 12.61 -2.80
CA VAL A 103 -2.09 11.30 -3.09
C VAL A 103 -2.54 10.31 -2.03
N ASP A 104 -3.27 9.27 -2.43
CA ASP A 104 -3.70 8.25 -1.49
C ASP A 104 -2.53 7.38 -1.04
N VAL A 105 -2.14 7.55 0.23
CA VAL A 105 -1.08 6.80 0.89
C VAL A 105 -1.60 5.90 2.02
N THR A 106 -2.92 5.87 2.23
CA THR A 106 -3.54 5.17 3.37
C THR A 106 -3.27 3.67 3.37
N THR A 107 -3.15 3.07 2.19
CA THR A 107 -2.90 1.63 2.01
C THR A 107 -1.51 1.33 1.45
N LYS A 108 -0.61 2.31 1.41
CA LYS A 108 0.73 2.11 0.85
C LYS A 108 1.70 1.55 1.88
N THR A 109 2.53 0.61 1.44
CA THR A 109 3.68 0.14 2.23
C THR A 109 4.78 1.20 2.31
N LEU A 110 5.71 1.07 3.26
CA LEU A 110 6.85 1.99 3.39
C LEU A 110 7.66 2.08 2.08
N ALA A 111 7.90 0.95 1.42
CA ALA A 111 8.60 0.92 0.12
C ALA A 111 7.87 1.73 -0.96
N GLN A 112 6.54 1.73 -0.96
CA GLN A 112 5.74 2.54 -1.89
C GLN A 112 5.73 4.02 -1.51
N ILE A 113 5.81 4.34 -0.21
CA ILE A 113 5.90 5.73 0.30
C ILE A 113 7.24 6.35 -0.09
N ARG A 114 8.35 5.59 -0.03
CA ARG A 114 9.67 6.02 -0.53
C ARG A 114 9.62 6.48 -1.99
N GLY A 115 8.80 5.81 -2.81
CA GLY A 115 8.58 6.19 -4.21
C GLY A 115 7.81 7.49 -4.44
N ILE A 116 7.23 8.10 -3.40
CA ILE A 116 6.50 9.39 -3.50
C ILE A 116 7.44 10.59 -3.46
N ASN A 117 8.68 10.36 -3.06
CA ASN A 117 9.73 11.40 -2.97
C ASN A 117 9.40 12.52 -1.96
N ASN A 118 8.79 12.16 -0.82
CA ASN A 118 8.54 13.04 0.31
C ASN A 118 9.29 12.52 1.54
N SER A 119 10.51 13.03 1.75
CA SER A 119 11.41 12.56 2.80
C SER A 119 10.86 12.77 4.23
N ARG A 120 10.01 13.77 4.43
CA ARG A 120 9.38 14.03 5.74
C ARG A 120 8.34 12.97 6.08
N LEU A 121 7.46 12.65 5.14
CA LEU A 121 6.48 11.57 5.28
C LEU A 121 7.17 10.22 5.49
N GLU A 122 8.19 9.94 4.67
CA GLU A 122 8.96 8.70 4.73
C GLU A 122 9.55 8.49 6.13
N LYS A 123 10.31 9.47 6.65
CA LYS A 123 10.95 9.38 7.96
C LYS A 123 9.97 9.18 9.12
N LEU A 124 8.84 9.88 9.11
CA LEU A 124 7.83 9.71 10.15
C LEU A 124 7.17 8.33 10.10
N ILE A 125 6.81 7.84 8.91
CA ILE A 125 6.22 6.49 8.77
C ILE A 125 7.25 5.40 9.10
N GLU A 126 8.53 5.58 8.76
CA GLU A 126 9.60 4.67 9.12
C GLU A 126 9.79 4.60 10.64
N GLU A 127 9.84 5.76 11.32
CA GLU A 127 9.86 5.85 12.78
C GLU A 127 8.67 5.11 13.42
N PHE A 128 7.45 5.33 12.91
CA PHE A 128 6.27 4.69 13.48
C PHE A 128 6.27 3.18 13.30
N TYR A 129 6.78 2.69 12.16
CA TYR A 129 6.89 1.25 11.89
C TYR A 129 7.85 0.56 12.85
N GLU A 130 8.93 1.23 13.26
CA GLU A 130 9.86 0.69 14.23
C GLU A 130 9.14 0.32 15.54
N TYR A 131 8.27 1.20 16.03
CA TYR A 131 7.51 0.98 17.28
C TYR A 131 6.24 0.15 17.08
N GLU A 132 5.59 0.25 15.94
CA GLU A 132 4.39 -0.53 15.61
C GLU A 132 4.69 -2.04 15.53
N PHE A 133 5.89 -2.41 15.03
CA PHE A 133 6.26 -3.80 14.78
C PHE A 133 7.33 -4.35 15.74
N SER A 134 7.89 -3.54 16.62
CA SER A 134 8.82 -4.01 17.63
C SER A 134 8.11 -4.73 18.78
N PRO A 135 8.62 -5.88 19.25
CA PRO A 135 8.06 -6.56 20.43
C PRO A 135 8.34 -5.82 21.74
N ASP A 136 9.46 -5.06 21.81
CA ASP A 136 9.96 -4.39 23.01
C ASP A 136 10.01 -2.86 22.78
N SER A 137 8.87 -2.24 22.45
CA SER A 137 8.84 -0.81 22.20
C SER A 137 8.81 -0.02 23.50
N ASN A 138 9.91 0.67 23.82
CA ASN A 138 9.95 1.77 24.78
C ASN A 138 10.04 3.09 24.00
N GLY A 139 9.00 3.43 23.27
CA GLY A 139 8.95 4.64 22.47
C GLY A 139 8.45 5.84 23.27
N ASP A 140 8.77 7.04 22.81
CA ASP A 140 8.19 8.28 23.30
C ASP A 140 7.00 8.69 22.44
N ILE A 141 5.81 8.12 22.72
CA ILE A 141 4.58 8.42 21.99
C ILE A 141 4.22 9.91 22.07
N VAL A 142 4.46 10.54 23.22
CA VAL A 142 4.16 11.96 23.40
C VAL A 142 5.07 12.83 22.53
N GLY A 143 6.35 12.51 22.48
CA GLY A 143 7.30 13.18 21.59
C GLY A 143 7.00 12.92 20.12
N ALA A 144 6.62 11.69 19.74
CA ALA A 144 6.23 11.34 18.37
C ALA A 144 4.99 12.14 17.91
N VAL A 145 3.97 12.27 18.76
CA VAL A 145 2.79 13.12 18.49
C VAL A 145 3.21 14.57 18.27
N LYS A 146 4.04 15.13 19.14
CA LYS A 146 4.51 16.53 19.01
C LYS A 146 5.29 16.75 17.71
N ARG A 147 6.20 15.84 17.35
CA ARG A 147 6.95 15.89 16.07
C ARG A 147 6.02 15.82 14.86
N THR A 148 4.99 14.97 14.95
CA THR A 148 3.97 14.84 13.88
C THR A 148 3.16 16.12 13.71
N ILE A 149 2.68 16.72 14.82
CA ILE A 149 1.95 18.00 14.81
C ILE A 149 2.83 19.11 14.19
N GLN A 150 4.09 19.20 14.61
CA GLN A 150 5.02 20.16 14.04
C GLN A 150 5.19 19.94 12.52
N SER A 151 5.28 18.71 12.08
CA SER A 151 5.36 18.39 10.66
C SER A 151 4.10 18.79 9.90
N VAL A 152 2.91 18.52 10.44
CA VAL A 152 1.62 18.92 9.87
C VAL A 152 1.52 20.44 9.74
N LYS A 153 1.98 21.19 10.75
CA LYS A 153 1.98 22.67 10.70
C LYS A 153 2.91 23.25 9.61
N HIS A 154 4.02 22.59 9.36
CA HIS A 154 5.04 23.05 8.40
C HIS A 154 4.88 22.48 6.98
N TRP A 155 3.89 21.67 6.72
CA TRP A 155 3.48 21.30 5.38
C TRP A 155 2.56 22.37 4.80
#